data_dd258a0139a123f257753dfa8f3f572d
#
_entry.id   dd258a0139a123f257753dfa8f3f572d
#
_cell.length_a   1.000
_cell.length_b   1.000
_cell.length_c   1.000
_cell.angle_alpha   90.00
_cell.angle_beta   90.00
_cell.angle_gamma   90.00
#
_symmetry.space_group_name_H-M   'P 1'
#
loop_
_entity.id
_entity.type
_entity.pdbx_description
1 polymer ?
#
loop_
_entity_poly.entity_id
_entity_poly.type
_entity_poly.pdbx_seq_one_letter_code
_entity_poly.pdbx_strand_id
1 'polypeptide(L)'
;MADFFKLKNIDASLQQVINPVSFFEINPINNESEKIKVLADPDYDPYFIYPELDFDYDAVQSRLNSIDDHDSAFGELLSRKRNLFIDKCEMLNNRGSKKFTVFSRKVYGTPSNEALDHSANLLTLECEKEAKTIDPITAKHRIQAEVNHYGFGYDVDTKNMSASAAVLVSKKKIFIKDNFMFSDNFIKRLVIHEIGTHVLRAENGREQPFMMFFHGFPDYLATEEGLAVVNEERFGLLNNENIKNYAARAVAVQMALTKSFSEIYKYLLQFFQPSTAFRITTRVKRGIADTSRPGGCQKDYVYIDGYLKVKKYLAEGGSINDLYVGKIGIEHLDIVKEMQSLNKPKYTPKNQTFKSLLSF
;
A
#
# COMPACT_ATOMS: atom_id res chain seq x y z
N MET A 1 13.19 31.34 -11.21
CA MET A 1 11.78 31.23 -11.71
C MET A 1 11.65 30.30 -12.90
N ALA A 2 12.50 30.41 -13.95
CA ALA A 2 12.42 29.55 -15.14
C ALA A 2 12.51 28.05 -14.81
N ASP A 3 13.46 27.65 -13.98
CA ASP A 3 13.64 26.23 -13.56
C ASP A 3 12.44 25.68 -12.78
N PHE A 4 11.80 26.50 -11.94
CA PHE A 4 10.60 26.09 -11.22
C PHE A 4 9.44 25.77 -12.16
N PHE A 5 9.22 26.59 -13.20
CA PHE A 5 8.18 26.33 -14.20
C PHE A 5 8.51 25.10 -15.06
N LYS A 6 9.78 24.91 -15.41
CA LYS A 6 10.22 23.72 -16.16
C LYS A 6 9.98 22.43 -15.36
N LEU A 7 10.36 22.41 -14.09
CA LEU A 7 10.08 21.29 -13.18
C LEU A 7 8.58 21.03 -13.02
N LYS A 8 7.74 22.06 -12.91
CA LYS A 8 6.27 21.90 -12.86
C LYS A 8 5.72 21.26 -14.13
N ASN A 9 6.23 21.65 -15.29
CA ASN A 9 5.79 21.06 -16.56
C ASN A 9 6.19 19.59 -16.67
N ILE A 10 7.41 19.24 -16.26
CA ILE A 10 7.87 17.83 -16.22
C ILE A 10 6.99 17.01 -15.28
N ASP A 11 6.74 17.49 -14.05
CA ASP A 11 5.86 16.81 -13.09
C ASP A 11 4.45 16.63 -13.65
N ALA A 12 3.84 17.69 -14.21
CA ALA A 12 2.51 17.61 -14.81
C ALA A 12 2.45 16.62 -15.98
N SER A 13 3.43 16.63 -16.88
CA SER A 13 3.52 15.67 -17.99
C SER A 13 3.65 14.23 -17.50
N LEU A 14 4.46 14.01 -16.47
CA LEU A 14 4.62 12.69 -15.86
C LEU A 14 3.29 12.20 -15.25
N GLN A 15 2.57 13.04 -14.49
CA GLN A 15 1.31 12.66 -13.88
C GLN A 15 0.19 12.41 -14.90
N GLN A 16 0.17 13.12 -16.03
CA GLN A 16 -0.79 12.85 -17.12
C GLN A 16 -0.63 11.44 -17.71
N VAL A 17 0.59 10.89 -17.71
CA VAL A 17 0.84 9.53 -18.18
C VAL A 17 0.54 8.50 -17.10
N ILE A 18 0.89 8.80 -15.84
CA ILE A 18 0.76 7.85 -14.72
C ILE A 18 -0.69 7.66 -14.26
N ASN A 19 -1.48 8.75 -14.17
CA ASN A 19 -2.80 8.72 -13.54
C ASN A 19 -3.83 7.79 -14.19
N PRO A 20 -3.86 7.60 -15.52
CA PRO A 20 -4.81 6.68 -16.14
C PRO A 20 -4.49 5.20 -15.91
N VAL A 21 -3.24 4.85 -15.57
CA VAL A 21 -2.78 3.45 -15.47
C VAL A 21 -3.25 2.82 -14.17
N SER A 22 -3.99 1.72 -14.28
CA SER A 22 -4.44 0.90 -13.16
C SER A 22 -3.42 -0.20 -12.83
N PHE A 23 -3.38 -0.63 -11.58
CA PHE A 23 -2.60 -1.76 -11.09
C PHE A 23 -3.48 -2.88 -10.52
N PHE A 24 -4.79 -2.82 -10.75
CA PHE A 24 -5.71 -3.85 -10.28
C PHE A 24 -5.54 -5.18 -11.02
N GLU A 25 -5.04 -5.13 -12.25
CA GLU A 25 -4.80 -6.29 -13.12
C GLU A 25 -3.68 -7.23 -12.62
N ILE A 26 -2.99 -6.86 -11.55
CA ILE A 26 -2.07 -7.75 -10.82
C ILE A 26 -2.82 -8.87 -10.09
N ASN A 27 -4.11 -8.72 -9.83
CA ASN A 27 -4.91 -9.68 -9.09
C ASN A 27 -5.47 -10.75 -10.05
N PRO A 28 -5.39 -12.06 -9.68
CA PRO A 28 -5.97 -13.11 -10.50
C PRO A 28 -7.50 -13.04 -10.51
N ILE A 29 -8.10 -13.32 -11.67
CA ILE A 29 -9.56 -13.31 -11.84
C ILE A 29 -10.23 -14.59 -11.34
N ASN A 30 -9.47 -15.67 -11.22
CA ASN A 30 -9.96 -16.99 -10.77
C ASN A 30 -9.68 -17.28 -9.28
N ASN A 31 -9.44 -16.24 -8.48
CA ASN A 31 -9.02 -16.38 -7.08
C ASN A 31 -9.98 -17.22 -6.22
N GLU A 32 -11.31 -17.08 -6.37
CA GLU A 32 -12.28 -17.79 -5.55
C GLU A 32 -12.36 -19.29 -5.89
N SER A 33 -12.28 -19.66 -7.17
CA SER A 33 -12.24 -21.07 -7.57
C SER A 33 -10.95 -21.76 -7.12
N GLU A 34 -9.81 -21.07 -7.19
CA GLU A 34 -8.55 -21.59 -6.71
C GLU A 34 -8.52 -21.72 -5.17
N LYS A 35 -9.18 -20.81 -4.46
CA LYS A 35 -9.35 -20.89 -3.01
C LYS A 35 -10.06 -22.18 -2.57
N ILE A 36 -11.15 -22.55 -3.28
CA ILE A 36 -11.89 -23.79 -2.97
C ILE A 36 -10.97 -25.01 -3.08
N LYS A 37 -10.14 -25.08 -4.12
CA LYS A 37 -9.21 -26.20 -4.34
C LYS A 37 -8.13 -26.26 -3.24
N VAL A 38 -7.51 -25.12 -2.90
CA VAL A 38 -6.49 -25.04 -1.83
C VAL A 38 -7.07 -25.42 -0.47
N LEU A 39 -8.30 -25.00 -0.17
CA LEU A 39 -8.95 -25.37 1.10
C LEU A 39 -9.31 -26.86 1.19
N ALA A 40 -9.54 -27.51 0.04
CA ALA A 40 -9.79 -28.95 -0.05
C ALA A 40 -8.49 -29.77 -0.02
N ASP A 41 -7.42 -29.24 -0.62
CA ASP A 41 -6.11 -29.88 -0.70
C ASP A 41 -4.99 -28.86 -0.43
N PRO A 42 -4.36 -28.91 0.76
CA PRO A 42 -3.25 -28.01 1.11
C PRO A 42 -1.96 -28.20 0.29
N ASP A 43 -1.84 -29.28 -0.45
CA ASP A 43 -0.70 -29.54 -1.34
C ASP A 43 -0.93 -29.01 -2.77
N TYR A 44 -2.13 -28.50 -3.06
CA TYR A 44 -2.47 -27.92 -4.35
C TYR A 44 -1.80 -26.54 -4.55
N ASP A 45 -1.12 -26.38 -5.67
CA ASP A 45 -0.57 -25.10 -6.13
C ASP A 45 -1.51 -24.47 -7.18
N PRO A 46 -2.13 -23.31 -6.91
CA PRO A 46 -3.03 -22.62 -7.85
C PRO A 46 -2.36 -22.28 -9.18
N TYR A 47 -3.14 -22.31 -10.25
CA TYR A 47 -2.77 -21.70 -11.52
C TYR A 47 -3.58 -20.40 -11.73
N PHE A 48 -2.91 -19.24 -11.60
CA PHE A 48 -3.56 -17.96 -11.67
C PHE A 48 -3.74 -17.46 -13.09
N ILE A 49 -4.93 -16.92 -13.36
CA ILE A 49 -5.31 -16.30 -14.63
C ILE A 49 -5.45 -14.79 -14.40
N TYR A 50 -4.89 -14.00 -15.30
CA TYR A 50 -4.91 -12.53 -15.20
C TYR A 50 -5.76 -11.93 -16.34
N PRO A 51 -6.45 -10.78 -16.09
CA PRO A 51 -7.15 -10.06 -17.14
C PRO A 51 -6.14 -9.43 -18.11
N GLU A 52 -6.59 -8.98 -19.27
CA GLU A 52 -5.79 -8.11 -20.14
C GLU A 52 -5.48 -6.78 -19.45
N LEU A 53 -4.46 -6.05 -19.93
CA LEU A 53 -4.18 -4.69 -19.47
C LEU A 53 -5.29 -3.76 -19.95
N ASP A 54 -5.71 -2.84 -19.10
CA ASP A 54 -6.70 -1.81 -19.43
C ASP A 54 -6.09 -0.55 -20.05
N PHE A 55 -4.79 -0.58 -20.39
CA PHE A 55 -4.05 0.50 -21.01
C PHE A 55 -3.13 0.02 -22.13
N ASP A 56 -2.85 0.91 -23.09
CA ASP A 56 -1.87 0.67 -24.14
C ASP A 56 -0.46 0.80 -23.59
N TYR A 57 0.20 -0.35 -23.41
CA TYR A 57 1.55 -0.43 -22.84
C TYR A 57 2.59 0.34 -23.67
N ASP A 58 2.58 0.17 -25.01
CA ASP A 58 3.59 0.79 -25.90
C ASP A 58 3.41 2.31 -25.95
N ALA A 59 2.17 2.80 -25.98
CA ALA A 59 1.87 4.22 -25.92
C ALA A 59 2.30 4.84 -24.58
N VAL A 60 2.07 4.16 -23.44
CA VAL A 60 2.52 4.63 -22.13
C VAL A 60 4.04 4.68 -22.06
N GLN A 61 4.75 3.64 -22.51
CA GLN A 61 6.23 3.60 -22.54
C GLN A 61 6.81 4.72 -23.42
N SER A 62 6.26 4.91 -24.61
CA SER A 62 6.71 5.96 -25.53
C SER A 62 6.55 7.35 -24.91
N ARG A 63 5.40 7.63 -24.28
CA ARG A 63 5.14 8.91 -23.61
C ARG A 63 6.07 9.14 -22.42
N LEU A 64 6.32 8.13 -21.59
CA LEU A 64 7.24 8.24 -20.44
C LEU A 64 8.67 8.56 -20.93
N ASN A 65 9.14 7.90 -21.99
CA ASN A 65 10.47 8.11 -22.55
C ASN A 65 10.63 9.47 -23.23
N SER A 66 9.55 10.13 -23.63
CA SER A 66 9.58 11.49 -24.22
C SER A 66 9.59 12.63 -23.20
N ILE A 67 9.49 12.34 -21.90
CA ILE A 67 9.53 13.36 -20.84
C ILE A 67 10.98 13.77 -20.60
N ASP A 68 11.23 15.07 -20.65
CA ASP A 68 12.56 15.65 -20.43
C ASP A 68 13.10 15.41 -19.02
N ASP A 69 14.42 15.35 -18.91
CA ASP A 69 15.14 15.37 -17.64
C ASP A 69 15.49 16.81 -17.22
N HIS A 70 15.85 17.01 -15.95
CA HIS A 70 16.29 18.28 -15.40
C HIS A 70 17.42 18.09 -14.38
N ASP A 71 18.52 18.85 -14.54
CA ASP A 71 19.74 18.74 -13.74
C ASP A 71 19.58 19.46 -12.36
N SER A 72 18.67 18.96 -11.53
CA SER A 72 18.52 19.42 -10.16
C SER A 72 18.12 18.24 -9.28
N ALA A 73 18.33 18.32 -7.98
CA ALA A 73 17.96 17.27 -7.02
C ALA A 73 16.47 16.89 -7.14
N PHE A 74 15.57 17.84 -7.35
CA PHE A 74 14.15 17.55 -7.57
C PHE A 74 13.89 16.97 -8.97
N GLY A 75 14.65 17.41 -9.99
CA GLY A 75 14.62 16.82 -11.34
C GLY A 75 15.03 15.35 -11.36
N GLU A 76 16.04 14.99 -10.59
CA GLU A 76 16.46 13.58 -10.40
C GLU A 76 15.34 12.75 -9.76
N LEU A 77 14.58 13.30 -8.79
CA LEU A 77 13.43 12.61 -8.21
C LEU A 77 12.31 12.39 -9.24
N LEU A 78 12.06 13.35 -10.14
CA LEU A 78 11.10 13.19 -11.24
C LEU A 78 11.56 12.09 -12.22
N SER A 79 12.83 12.07 -12.58
CA SER A 79 13.41 11.04 -13.45
C SER A 79 13.37 9.64 -12.78
N ARG A 80 13.68 9.54 -11.49
CA ARG A 80 13.51 8.31 -10.71
C ARG A 80 12.05 7.85 -10.66
N LYS A 81 11.10 8.78 -10.50
CA LYS A 81 9.67 8.47 -10.51
C LYS A 81 9.23 7.93 -11.87
N ARG A 82 9.69 8.55 -12.97
CA ARG A 82 9.46 8.08 -14.35
C ARG A 82 9.97 6.66 -14.53
N ASN A 83 11.24 6.41 -14.19
CA ASN A 83 11.89 5.11 -14.36
C ASN A 83 11.21 4.01 -13.49
N LEU A 84 10.84 4.33 -12.24
CA LEU A 84 10.09 3.43 -11.38
C LEU A 84 8.72 3.09 -12.01
N PHE A 85 8.09 4.05 -12.70
CA PHE A 85 6.80 3.78 -13.33
C PHE A 85 6.95 2.94 -14.61
N ILE A 86 8.02 3.13 -15.39
CA ILE A 86 8.41 2.24 -16.50
C ILE A 86 8.55 0.80 -15.96
N ASP A 87 9.29 0.60 -14.87
CA ASP A 87 9.46 -0.72 -14.25
C ASP A 87 8.14 -1.33 -13.76
N LYS A 88 7.21 -0.51 -13.27
CA LYS A 88 5.86 -0.97 -12.89
C LYS A 88 5.04 -1.41 -14.10
N CYS A 89 5.12 -0.71 -15.21
CA CYS A 89 4.46 -1.12 -16.45
C CYS A 89 5.07 -2.43 -16.99
N GLU A 90 6.39 -2.56 -16.94
CA GLU A 90 7.09 -3.82 -17.27
C GLU A 90 6.64 -4.98 -16.37
N MET A 91 6.52 -4.73 -15.07
CA MET A 91 6.00 -5.72 -14.13
C MET A 91 4.59 -6.18 -14.52
N LEU A 92 3.69 -5.26 -14.85
CA LEU A 92 2.33 -5.60 -15.27
C LEU A 92 2.31 -6.32 -16.62
N ASN A 93 3.11 -5.89 -17.59
CA ASN A 93 3.17 -6.51 -18.91
C ASN A 93 3.72 -7.95 -18.86
N ASN A 94 4.53 -8.26 -17.83
CA ASN A 94 5.10 -9.59 -17.62
C ASN A 94 4.31 -10.48 -16.64
N ARG A 95 3.05 -10.15 -16.32
CA ARG A 95 2.19 -11.02 -15.48
C ARG A 95 2.09 -12.42 -16.08
N GLY A 96 1.95 -13.39 -15.20
CA GLY A 96 1.94 -14.81 -15.57
C GLY A 96 3.33 -15.42 -15.80
N SER A 97 4.39 -14.63 -15.92
CA SER A 97 5.73 -15.09 -16.20
C SER A 97 6.73 -14.91 -15.04
N LYS A 98 7.88 -15.59 -15.13
CA LYS A 98 9.00 -15.41 -14.15
C LYS A 98 9.56 -13.98 -14.15
N LYS A 99 9.49 -13.25 -15.28
CA LYS A 99 9.97 -11.88 -15.40
C LYS A 99 9.20 -10.93 -14.45
N PHE A 100 7.93 -11.21 -14.15
CA PHE A 100 7.17 -10.45 -13.19
C PHE A 100 7.93 -10.29 -11.86
N THR A 101 8.48 -11.37 -11.32
CA THR A 101 9.23 -11.33 -10.05
C THR A 101 10.47 -10.45 -10.11
N VAL A 102 11.17 -10.45 -11.25
CA VAL A 102 12.36 -9.61 -11.47
C VAL A 102 11.98 -8.13 -11.35
N PHE A 103 10.95 -7.72 -12.09
CA PHE A 103 10.47 -6.33 -12.05
C PHE A 103 9.82 -6.01 -10.69
N SER A 104 9.11 -6.95 -10.06
CA SER A 104 8.55 -6.73 -8.72
C SER A 104 9.63 -6.46 -7.67
N ARG A 105 10.78 -7.16 -7.75
CA ARG A 105 11.94 -6.87 -6.89
C ARG A 105 12.57 -5.52 -7.22
N LYS A 106 12.65 -5.15 -8.49
CA LYS A 106 13.18 -3.84 -8.91
C LYS A 106 12.31 -2.69 -8.41
N VAL A 107 10.98 -2.88 -8.45
CA VAL A 107 9.99 -1.87 -8.03
C VAL A 107 9.86 -1.74 -6.53
N TYR A 108 9.88 -2.85 -5.80
CA TYR A 108 9.56 -2.85 -4.36
C TYR A 108 10.75 -3.20 -3.46
N GLY A 109 11.82 -3.79 -3.98
CA GLY A 109 12.91 -4.33 -3.17
C GLY A 109 12.58 -5.69 -2.54
N THR A 110 13.19 -5.96 -1.41
CA THR A 110 13.02 -7.16 -0.57
C THR A 110 13.02 -6.76 0.90
N PRO A 111 12.41 -7.56 1.79
CA PRO A 111 12.43 -7.30 3.23
C PRO A 111 13.86 -7.22 3.77
N SER A 112 14.08 -6.34 4.75
CA SER A 112 15.33 -6.29 5.50
C SER A 112 15.44 -7.48 6.46
N ASN A 113 16.67 -7.84 6.84
CA ASN A 113 16.89 -8.88 7.85
C ASN A 113 16.26 -8.49 9.20
N GLU A 114 16.38 -7.21 9.60
CA GLU A 114 15.72 -6.69 10.80
C GLU A 114 14.20 -6.91 10.78
N ALA A 115 13.55 -6.62 9.66
CA ALA A 115 12.11 -6.84 9.53
C ALA A 115 11.73 -8.33 9.55
N LEU A 116 12.56 -9.21 8.98
CA LEU A 116 12.33 -10.65 9.02
C LEU A 116 12.49 -11.22 10.43
N ASP A 117 13.54 -10.83 11.16
CA ASP A 117 13.78 -11.26 12.53
C ASP A 117 12.66 -10.77 13.46
N HIS A 118 12.26 -9.51 13.31
CA HIS A 118 11.12 -8.94 14.04
C HIS A 118 9.82 -9.68 13.71
N SER A 119 9.59 -9.99 12.44
CA SER A 119 8.39 -10.72 11.98
C SER A 119 8.32 -12.13 12.52
N ALA A 120 9.44 -12.85 12.62
CA ALA A 120 9.46 -14.20 13.18
C ALA A 120 8.94 -14.23 14.63
N ASN A 121 9.31 -13.26 15.44
CA ASN A 121 8.81 -13.12 16.81
C ASN A 121 7.33 -12.77 16.86
N LEU A 122 6.84 -11.90 15.95
CA LEU A 122 5.44 -11.48 15.89
C LEU A 122 4.50 -12.60 15.44
N LEU A 123 4.97 -13.59 14.69
CA LEU A 123 4.14 -14.73 14.27
C LEU A 123 3.67 -15.61 15.43
N THR A 124 4.37 -15.60 16.56
CA THR A 124 4.02 -16.39 17.75
C THR A 124 3.00 -15.71 18.67
N LEU A 125 2.61 -14.45 18.39
CA LEU A 125 1.66 -13.73 19.21
C LEU A 125 0.31 -14.45 19.28
N GLU A 126 -0.24 -14.57 20.48
CA GLU A 126 -1.62 -14.97 20.69
C GLU A 126 -2.56 -13.83 20.31
N CYS A 127 -3.66 -14.15 19.65
CA CYS A 127 -4.63 -13.19 19.17
C CYS A 127 -5.96 -13.38 19.89
N GLU A 128 -6.48 -12.33 20.50
CA GLU A 128 -7.83 -12.31 21.01
C GLU A 128 -8.85 -12.26 19.86
N LYS A 129 -9.94 -12.99 20.01
CA LYS A 129 -11.03 -12.94 19.03
C LYS A 129 -11.91 -11.74 19.31
N GLU A 130 -11.99 -10.85 18.34
CA GLU A 130 -12.90 -9.72 18.40
C GLU A 130 -14.25 -10.06 17.77
N ALA A 131 -15.35 -9.70 18.44
CA ALA A 131 -16.69 -9.90 17.90
C ALA A 131 -16.91 -8.98 16.69
N LYS A 132 -17.26 -9.56 15.54
CA LYS A 132 -17.56 -8.85 14.28
C LYS A 132 -19.07 -8.81 14.11
N THR A 133 -19.71 -7.71 14.54
CA THR A 133 -21.16 -7.56 14.59
C THR A 133 -21.71 -6.47 13.69
N ILE A 134 -20.84 -5.67 13.06
CA ILE A 134 -21.22 -4.50 12.27
C ILE A 134 -21.22 -4.89 10.78
N ASP A 135 -22.36 -4.71 10.12
CA ASP A 135 -22.53 -4.96 8.71
C ASP A 135 -21.84 -3.88 7.85
N PRO A 136 -21.58 -4.16 6.54
CA PRO A 136 -20.88 -3.25 5.63
C PRO A 136 -21.58 -1.89 5.44
N ILE A 137 -22.91 -1.84 5.49
CA ILE A 137 -23.67 -0.59 5.29
C ILE A 137 -23.48 0.32 6.49
N THR A 138 -23.61 -0.22 7.70
CA THR A 138 -23.35 0.49 8.95
C THR A 138 -21.88 0.96 9.02
N ALA A 139 -20.93 0.12 8.63
CA ALA A 139 -19.51 0.49 8.56
C ALA A 139 -19.26 1.63 7.55
N LYS A 140 -19.86 1.56 6.36
CA LYS A 140 -19.85 2.63 5.34
C LYS A 140 -20.32 3.97 5.92
N HIS A 141 -21.48 3.99 6.60
CA HIS A 141 -22.02 5.22 7.17
C HIS A 141 -21.10 5.83 8.22
N ARG A 142 -20.49 5.01 9.09
CA ARG A 142 -19.55 5.49 10.12
C ARG A 142 -18.29 6.10 9.50
N ILE A 143 -17.70 5.42 8.49
CA ILE A 143 -16.51 5.92 7.79
C ILE A 143 -16.86 7.19 6.99
N GLN A 144 -18.03 7.26 6.36
CA GLN A 144 -18.50 8.44 5.63
C GLN A 144 -18.66 9.66 6.56
N ALA A 145 -19.19 9.46 7.76
CA ALA A 145 -19.33 10.53 8.75
C ALA A 145 -17.97 11.13 9.12
N GLU A 146 -16.94 10.30 9.29
CA GLU A 146 -15.58 10.76 9.57
C GLU A 146 -14.96 11.51 8.39
N VAL A 147 -15.14 11.00 7.16
CA VAL A 147 -14.71 11.70 5.93
C VAL A 147 -15.35 13.07 5.81
N ASN A 148 -16.65 13.17 6.09
CA ASN A 148 -17.40 14.43 6.02
C ASN A 148 -16.87 15.46 7.02
N HIS A 149 -16.39 15.02 8.19
CA HIS A 149 -15.77 15.89 9.18
C HIS A 149 -14.58 16.69 8.63
N TYR A 150 -13.80 16.10 7.73
CA TYR A 150 -12.68 16.79 7.07
C TYR A 150 -13.07 17.67 5.89
N GLY A 151 -14.28 17.49 5.34
CA GLY A 151 -14.76 18.28 4.20
C GLY A 151 -14.06 18.03 2.86
N PHE A 152 -13.35 16.90 2.71
CA PHE A 152 -12.59 16.59 1.49
C PHE A 152 -13.44 16.12 0.30
N GLY A 153 -14.71 15.80 0.51
CA GLY A 153 -15.62 15.34 -0.54
C GLY A 153 -15.28 13.95 -1.08
N TYR A 154 -14.79 13.03 -0.21
CA TYR A 154 -14.67 11.62 -0.56
C TYR A 154 -15.99 10.91 -0.35
N ASP A 155 -16.32 10.00 -1.26
CA ASP A 155 -17.44 9.06 -1.11
C ASP A 155 -16.93 7.72 -0.62
N VAL A 156 -17.62 7.15 0.36
CA VAL A 156 -17.37 5.78 0.83
C VAL A 156 -18.37 4.85 0.17
N ASP A 157 -17.90 3.73 -0.38
CA ASP A 157 -18.76 2.73 -1.02
C ASP A 157 -18.34 1.31 -0.68
N THR A 158 -19.22 0.34 -0.88
CA THR A 158 -18.93 -1.07 -0.70
C THR A 158 -18.52 -1.70 -2.03
N LYS A 159 -17.59 -2.66 -1.98
CA LYS A 159 -17.11 -3.36 -3.18
C LYS A 159 -16.68 -4.78 -2.85
N ASN A 160 -16.97 -5.71 -3.77
CA ASN A 160 -16.37 -7.05 -3.70
C ASN A 160 -14.87 -6.96 -4.02
N MET A 161 -14.04 -7.17 -3.00
CA MET A 161 -12.60 -7.03 -3.12
C MET A 161 -11.87 -7.91 -2.09
N SER A 162 -10.62 -8.24 -2.37
CA SER A 162 -9.77 -9.04 -1.48
C SER A 162 -9.29 -8.26 -0.25
N ALA A 163 -9.01 -6.96 -0.41
CA ALA A 163 -8.64 -6.05 0.68
C ALA A 163 -9.87 -5.68 1.52
N SER A 164 -9.66 -5.32 2.79
CA SER A 164 -10.75 -4.86 3.68
C SER A 164 -11.20 -3.44 3.36
N ALA A 165 -10.27 -2.59 2.90
CA ALA A 165 -10.54 -1.24 2.39
C ALA A 165 -9.52 -0.88 1.30
N ALA A 166 -9.83 0.15 0.51
CA ALA A 166 -8.93 0.74 -0.47
C ALA A 166 -9.32 2.21 -0.71
N VAL A 167 -8.32 3.09 -0.75
CA VAL A 167 -8.51 4.51 -1.06
C VAL A 167 -8.01 4.81 -2.47
N LEU A 168 -8.86 5.42 -3.27
CA LEU A 168 -8.53 5.97 -4.59
C LEU A 168 -8.53 7.51 -4.50
N VAL A 169 -7.41 8.08 -4.06
CA VAL A 169 -7.30 9.52 -3.79
C VAL A 169 -7.59 10.39 -5.01
N SER A 170 -7.17 9.97 -6.21
CA SER A 170 -7.42 10.68 -7.47
C SER A 170 -8.90 10.73 -7.84
N LYS A 171 -9.68 9.73 -7.44
CA LYS A 171 -11.14 9.64 -7.68
C LYS A 171 -11.97 10.07 -6.46
N LYS A 172 -11.33 10.45 -5.36
CA LYS A 172 -11.97 10.73 -4.06
C LYS A 172 -12.95 9.64 -3.62
N LYS A 173 -12.52 8.38 -3.73
CA LYS A 173 -13.32 7.20 -3.37
C LYS A 173 -12.62 6.37 -2.30
N ILE A 174 -13.38 5.91 -1.33
CA ILE A 174 -12.97 4.90 -0.34
C ILE A 174 -13.88 3.69 -0.53
N PHE A 175 -13.30 2.53 -0.78
CA PHE A 175 -14.05 1.29 -0.86
C PHE A 175 -13.80 0.46 0.40
N ILE A 176 -14.86 -0.14 0.94
CA ILE A 176 -14.80 -1.17 1.97
C ILE A 176 -15.38 -2.47 1.43
N LYS A 177 -14.94 -3.59 1.99
CA LYS A 177 -15.39 -4.91 1.55
C LYS A 177 -16.88 -5.13 1.85
N ASP A 178 -17.66 -5.57 0.85
CA ASP A 178 -19.11 -5.77 0.96
C ASP A 178 -19.51 -7.02 1.77
N ASN A 179 -18.91 -8.17 1.51
CA ASN A 179 -19.22 -9.44 2.18
C ASN A 179 -18.33 -9.68 3.41
N PHE A 180 -18.33 -8.75 4.37
CA PHE A 180 -17.46 -8.81 5.54
C PHE A 180 -18.12 -8.13 6.75
N MET A 181 -18.17 -8.83 7.88
CA MET A 181 -18.62 -8.25 9.15
C MET A 181 -17.43 -7.57 9.84
N PHE A 182 -17.66 -6.38 10.36
CA PHE A 182 -16.65 -5.54 11.01
C PHE A 182 -16.84 -5.58 12.53
N SER A 183 -15.75 -5.34 13.26
CA SER A 183 -15.79 -4.94 14.65
C SER A 183 -15.65 -3.42 14.79
N ASP A 184 -15.97 -2.88 15.94
CA ASP A 184 -15.83 -1.44 16.20
C ASP A 184 -14.36 -0.99 16.09
N ASN A 185 -13.44 -1.70 16.74
CA ASN A 185 -12.01 -1.39 16.65
C ASN A 185 -11.46 -1.54 15.22
N PHE A 186 -11.99 -2.50 14.46
CA PHE A 186 -11.58 -2.65 13.05
C PHE A 186 -11.97 -1.42 12.22
N ILE A 187 -13.18 -0.86 12.41
CA ILE A 187 -13.62 0.36 11.74
C ILE A 187 -12.76 1.55 12.17
N LYS A 188 -12.52 1.73 13.48
CA LYS A 188 -11.64 2.77 14.01
C LYS A 188 -10.24 2.68 13.43
N ARG A 189 -9.69 1.47 13.34
CA ARG A 189 -8.39 1.22 12.73
C ARG A 189 -8.38 1.59 11.24
N LEU A 190 -9.40 1.19 10.46
CA LEU A 190 -9.51 1.58 9.05
C LEU A 190 -9.53 3.09 8.88
N VAL A 191 -10.27 3.81 9.72
CA VAL A 191 -10.31 5.28 9.68
C VAL A 191 -8.92 5.88 9.92
N ILE A 192 -8.19 5.40 10.94
CA ILE A 192 -6.83 5.90 11.23
C ILE A 192 -5.87 5.55 10.08
N HIS A 193 -5.94 4.34 9.56
CA HIS A 193 -5.07 3.87 8.47
C HIS A 193 -5.36 4.63 7.17
N GLU A 194 -6.60 4.55 6.68
CA GLU A 194 -6.99 5.05 5.36
C GLU A 194 -7.16 6.57 5.34
N ILE A 195 -7.90 7.13 6.32
CA ILE A 195 -8.16 8.57 6.36
C ILE A 195 -7.01 9.28 7.07
N GLY A 196 -6.70 8.88 8.30
CA GLY A 196 -5.68 9.51 9.15
C GLY A 196 -4.28 9.48 8.55
N THR A 197 -4.00 8.59 7.60
CA THR A 197 -2.71 8.54 6.93
C THR A 197 -2.85 8.84 5.44
N HIS A 198 -3.46 7.95 4.65
CA HIS A 198 -3.41 8.04 3.19
C HIS A 198 -4.16 9.25 2.64
N VAL A 199 -5.36 9.55 3.14
CA VAL A 199 -6.13 10.72 2.70
C VAL A 199 -5.47 12.02 3.16
N LEU A 200 -5.11 12.14 4.46
CA LEU A 200 -4.52 13.39 4.97
C LEU A 200 -3.20 13.72 4.27
N ARG A 201 -2.34 12.74 4.03
CA ARG A 201 -1.10 12.95 3.28
C ARG A 201 -1.35 13.37 1.84
N ALA A 202 -2.33 12.75 1.18
CA ALA A 202 -2.70 13.13 -0.18
C ALA A 202 -3.25 14.56 -0.24
N GLU A 203 -4.18 14.92 0.65
CA GLU A 203 -4.77 16.27 0.65
C GLU A 203 -3.75 17.36 1.01
N ASN A 204 -2.80 17.11 1.93
CA ASN A 204 -1.66 18.00 2.13
C ASN A 204 -0.78 18.09 0.87
N GLY A 205 -0.56 16.97 0.19
CA GLY A 205 0.19 16.92 -1.06
C GLY A 205 -0.48 17.69 -2.19
N ARG A 206 -1.82 17.78 -2.21
CA ARG A 206 -2.60 18.56 -3.17
C ARG A 206 -2.37 20.07 -3.02
N GLU A 207 -2.09 20.52 -1.80
CA GLU A 207 -1.77 21.94 -1.48
C GLU A 207 -0.33 22.32 -1.87
N GLN A 208 0.51 21.35 -2.26
CA GLN A 208 1.90 21.61 -2.65
C GLN A 208 2.02 22.05 -4.12
N PRO A 209 3.11 22.75 -4.48
CA PRO A 209 3.29 23.25 -5.83
C PRO A 209 3.51 22.16 -6.90
N PHE A 210 3.90 20.95 -6.49
CA PHE A 210 4.18 19.82 -7.38
C PHE A 210 3.21 18.66 -7.12
N MET A 211 2.65 18.07 -8.19
CA MET A 211 1.68 16.99 -8.14
C MET A 211 2.30 15.70 -7.56
N MET A 212 3.63 15.55 -7.62
CA MET A 212 4.34 14.41 -7.05
C MET A 212 4.09 14.27 -5.53
N PHE A 213 3.86 15.37 -4.80
CA PHE A 213 3.47 15.32 -3.39
C PHE A 213 2.12 14.66 -3.15
N PHE A 214 1.20 14.78 -4.08
CA PHE A 214 -0.12 14.15 -4.03
C PHE A 214 -0.08 12.68 -4.48
N HIS A 215 0.63 12.38 -5.58
CA HIS A 215 0.66 11.05 -6.19
C HIS A 215 1.76 10.14 -5.61
N GLY A 216 2.67 10.69 -4.83
CA GLY A 216 3.76 9.97 -4.16
C GLY A 216 5.10 10.05 -4.90
N PHE A 217 6.13 10.29 -4.14
CA PHE A 217 7.52 10.28 -4.55
C PHE A 217 7.99 8.85 -4.96
N PRO A 218 9.12 8.68 -5.68
CA PRO A 218 9.70 7.35 -5.82
C PRO A 218 9.94 6.76 -4.41
N ASP A 219 9.78 5.47 -4.25
CA ASP A 219 10.10 4.69 -3.04
C ASP A 219 9.39 5.09 -1.72
N TYR A 220 8.44 6.02 -1.76
CA TYR A 220 7.71 6.52 -0.57
C TYR A 220 6.87 5.46 0.15
N LEU A 221 6.62 4.31 -0.48
CA LEU A 221 5.58 3.37 -0.06
C LEU A 221 5.84 2.76 1.32
N ALA A 222 7.11 2.47 1.66
CA ALA A 222 7.48 1.95 2.98
C ALA A 222 7.15 2.98 4.08
N THR A 223 7.43 4.27 3.85
CA THR A 223 7.03 5.34 4.79
C THR A 223 5.52 5.49 4.86
N GLU A 224 4.79 5.39 3.74
CA GLU A 224 3.33 5.51 3.67
C GLU A 224 2.63 4.45 4.51
N GLU A 225 2.93 3.18 4.25
CA GLU A 225 2.32 2.05 4.94
C GLU A 225 2.84 1.93 6.39
N GLY A 226 4.13 2.19 6.60
CA GLY A 226 4.73 2.19 7.93
C GLY A 226 4.15 3.27 8.85
N LEU A 227 3.92 4.48 8.33
CA LEU A 227 3.26 5.55 9.07
C LEU A 227 1.81 5.20 9.42
N ALA A 228 1.11 4.50 8.52
CA ALA A 228 -0.24 4.02 8.81
C ALA A 228 -0.25 3.03 9.99
N VAL A 229 0.69 2.08 10.02
CA VAL A 229 0.83 1.12 11.15
C VAL A 229 1.26 1.84 12.44
N VAL A 230 2.18 2.82 12.37
CA VAL A 230 2.57 3.64 13.54
C VAL A 230 1.38 4.45 14.06
N ASN A 231 0.51 4.97 13.19
CA ASN A 231 -0.70 5.66 13.62
C ASN A 231 -1.70 4.68 14.28
N GLU A 232 -1.88 3.47 13.74
CA GLU A 232 -2.67 2.44 14.44
C GLU A 232 -2.14 2.19 15.86
N GLU A 233 -0.81 2.08 16.06
CA GLU A 233 -0.19 1.92 17.37
C GLU A 233 -0.43 3.13 18.28
N ARG A 234 -0.20 4.34 17.79
CA ARG A 234 -0.35 5.59 18.57
C ARG A 234 -1.77 5.85 19.05
N PHE A 235 -2.77 5.36 18.32
CA PHE A 235 -4.18 5.45 18.71
C PHE A 235 -4.68 4.23 19.49
N GLY A 236 -3.80 3.27 19.82
CA GLY A 236 -4.17 2.06 20.59
C GLY A 236 -5.02 1.07 19.79
N LEU A 237 -4.93 1.10 18.45
CA LEU A 237 -5.73 0.29 17.54
C LEU A 237 -4.93 -0.84 16.84
N LEU A 238 -3.61 -0.87 17.02
CA LEU A 238 -2.75 -1.94 16.54
C LEU A 238 -2.82 -3.12 17.51
N ASN A 239 -3.64 -4.10 17.20
CA ASN A 239 -3.73 -5.34 18.01
C ASN A 239 -2.81 -6.45 17.47
N ASN A 240 -2.68 -7.53 18.26
CA ASN A 240 -1.83 -8.68 17.91
C ASN A 240 -2.22 -9.32 16.57
N GLU A 241 -3.52 -9.40 16.23
CA GLU A 241 -3.97 -9.95 14.94
C GLU A 241 -3.45 -9.14 13.77
N ASN A 242 -3.48 -7.80 13.86
CA ASN A 242 -3.07 -6.91 12.77
C ASN A 242 -1.56 -6.93 12.57
N ILE A 243 -0.76 -6.77 13.65
CA ILE A 243 0.70 -6.77 13.53
C ILE A 243 1.22 -8.14 13.07
N LYS A 244 0.62 -9.24 13.57
CA LYS A 244 0.92 -10.61 13.14
C LYS A 244 0.62 -10.80 11.64
N ASN A 245 -0.48 -10.23 11.12
CA ASN A 245 -0.81 -10.26 9.68
C ASN A 245 0.22 -9.49 8.85
N TYR A 246 0.72 -8.35 9.32
CA TYR A 246 1.78 -7.59 8.63
C TYR A 246 3.09 -8.36 8.62
N ALA A 247 3.48 -8.95 9.75
CA ALA A 247 4.65 -9.80 9.88
C ALA A 247 4.60 -11.01 8.93
N ALA A 248 3.46 -11.72 8.89
CA ALA A 248 3.25 -12.86 8.01
C ALA A 248 3.44 -12.52 6.54
N ARG A 249 3.04 -11.32 6.11
CA ARG A 249 3.26 -10.86 4.73
C ARG A 249 4.74 -10.70 4.41
N ALA A 250 5.55 -10.14 5.33
CA ALA A 250 6.99 -9.99 5.13
C ALA A 250 7.69 -11.35 5.02
N VAL A 251 7.38 -12.27 5.92
CA VAL A 251 7.91 -13.65 5.88
C VAL A 251 7.49 -14.36 4.58
N ALA A 252 6.22 -14.27 4.21
CA ALA A 252 5.70 -14.90 2.99
C ALA A 252 6.32 -14.31 1.71
N VAL A 253 6.61 -12.99 1.67
CA VAL A 253 7.36 -12.35 0.57
C VAL A 253 8.74 -12.96 0.44
N GLN A 254 9.47 -13.13 1.53
CA GLN A 254 10.79 -13.76 1.52
C GLN A 254 10.71 -15.23 1.07
N MET A 255 9.76 -15.98 1.60
CA MET A 255 9.54 -17.38 1.21
C MET A 255 9.20 -17.52 -0.27
N ALA A 256 8.42 -16.60 -0.85
CA ALA A 256 8.00 -16.67 -2.25
C ALA A 256 9.17 -16.64 -3.22
N LEU A 257 10.34 -16.13 -2.83
CA LEU A 257 11.55 -16.15 -3.66
C LEU A 257 12.07 -17.56 -3.95
N THR A 258 11.76 -18.54 -3.10
CA THR A 258 12.29 -19.90 -3.20
C THR A 258 11.24 -21.00 -3.10
N LYS A 259 10.01 -20.68 -2.64
CA LYS A 259 8.95 -21.63 -2.27
C LYS A 259 7.75 -21.56 -3.22
N SER A 260 7.04 -22.70 -3.34
CA SER A 260 5.74 -22.82 -4.01
C SER A 260 4.63 -22.17 -3.19
N PHE A 261 3.42 -22.08 -3.77
CA PHE A 261 2.23 -21.65 -3.06
C PHE A 261 1.90 -22.58 -1.88
N SER A 262 1.84 -23.88 -2.15
CA SER A 262 1.48 -24.88 -1.13
C SER A 262 2.47 -24.91 0.04
N GLU A 263 3.78 -24.76 -0.21
CA GLU A 263 4.78 -24.67 0.84
C GLU A 263 4.57 -23.45 1.75
N ILE A 264 4.31 -22.26 1.17
CA ILE A 264 4.02 -21.03 1.93
C ILE A 264 2.69 -21.18 2.68
N TYR A 265 1.67 -21.69 2.02
CA TYR A 265 0.35 -21.91 2.62
C TYR A 265 0.43 -22.84 3.84
N LYS A 266 1.08 -24.00 3.71
CA LYS A 266 1.29 -24.95 4.83
C LYS A 266 2.09 -24.34 5.98
N TYR A 267 3.12 -23.54 5.68
CA TYR A 267 3.84 -22.80 6.72
C TYR A 267 2.91 -21.84 7.48
N LEU A 268 2.09 -21.07 6.77
CA LEU A 268 1.17 -20.11 7.39
C LEU A 268 0.02 -20.77 8.16
N LEU A 269 -0.38 -22.01 7.83
CA LEU A 269 -1.38 -22.76 8.59
C LEU A 269 -0.97 -23.04 10.04
N GLN A 270 0.32 -22.97 10.36
CA GLN A 270 0.81 -23.08 11.75
C GLN A 270 0.38 -21.89 12.62
N PHE A 271 0.05 -20.75 12.01
CA PHE A 271 -0.20 -19.48 12.70
C PHE A 271 -1.58 -18.89 12.43
N PHE A 272 -2.25 -19.31 11.35
CA PHE A 272 -3.49 -18.70 10.86
C PHE A 272 -4.53 -19.73 10.45
N GLN A 273 -5.79 -19.31 10.50
CA GLN A 273 -6.89 -20.09 9.92
C GLN A 273 -6.73 -20.20 8.39
N PRO A 274 -7.21 -21.29 7.77
CA PRO A 274 -7.01 -21.59 6.34
C PRO A 274 -7.30 -20.44 5.39
N SER A 275 -8.43 -19.73 5.58
CA SER A 275 -8.79 -18.58 4.72
C SER A 275 -7.82 -17.40 4.85
N THR A 276 -7.23 -17.17 6.03
CA THR A 276 -6.23 -16.11 6.22
C THR A 276 -4.89 -16.51 5.61
N ALA A 277 -4.44 -17.74 5.84
CA ALA A 277 -3.23 -18.29 5.21
C ALA A 277 -3.32 -18.21 3.68
N PHE A 278 -4.45 -18.66 3.09
CA PHE A 278 -4.70 -18.53 1.64
C PHE A 278 -4.59 -17.08 1.16
N ARG A 279 -5.26 -16.14 1.84
CA ARG A 279 -5.25 -14.72 1.47
C ARG A 279 -3.83 -14.13 1.49
N ILE A 280 -3.02 -14.46 2.50
CA ILE A 280 -1.63 -13.98 2.58
C ILE A 280 -0.79 -14.61 1.46
N THR A 281 -0.90 -15.92 1.25
CA THR A 281 -0.15 -16.62 0.20
C THR A 281 -0.51 -16.11 -1.20
N THR A 282 -1.79 -15.90 -1.49
CA THR A 282 -2.24 -15.31 -2.76
C THR A 282 -1.64 -13.93 -3.00
N ARG A 283 -1.58 -13.07 -1.98
CA ARG A 283 -1.01 -11.72 -2.10
C ARG A 283 0.46 -11.74 -2.51
N VAL A 284 1.24 -12.69 -2.01
CA VAL A 284 2.67 -12.77 -2.31
C VAL A 284 2.96 -13.59 -3.58
N LYS A 285 2.09 -14.52 -3.95
CA LYS A 285 2.24 -15.34 -5.17
C LYS A 285 1.58 -14.74 -6.40
N ARG A 286 0.75 -13.69 -6.28
CA ARG A 286 0.15 -13.01 -7.43
C ARG A 286 1.23 -12.46 -8.37
N GLY A 287 0.88 -12.34 -9.64
CA GLY A 287 1.75 -11.88 -10.72
C GLY A 287 2.47 -13.00 -11.47
N ILE A 288 2.51 -14.23 -10.95
CA ILE A 288 2.95 -15.42 -11.70
C ILE A 288 1.76 -16.35 -11.91
N ALA A 289 1.70 -17.06 -13.05
CA ALA A 289 0.60 -17.97 -13.36
C ALA A 289 0.77 -19.32 -12.64
N ASP A 290 1.88 -20.00 -12.89
CA ASP A 290 2.22 -21.26 -12.23
C ASP A 290 2.80 -21.01 -10.83
N THR A 291 1.96 -21.11 -9.81
CA THR A 291 2.36 -20.81 -8.43
C THR A 291 3.13 -21.96 -7.74
N SER A 292 3.31 -23.10 -8.40
CA SER A 292 4.24 -24.16 -7.97
C SER A 292 5.69 -23.71 -8.09
N ARG A 293 5.95 -22.68 -8.88
CA ARG A 293 7.28 -22.10 -9.11
C ARG A 293 7.60 -21.01 -8.09
N PRO A 294 8.89 -20.81 -7.73
CA PRO A 294 9.33 -19.64 -6.99
C PRO A 294 8.99 -18.33 -7.70
N GLY A 295 8.74 -17.29 -6.90
CA GLY A 295 8.44 -15.95 -7.38
C GLY A 295 7.10 -15.42 -6.92
N GLY A 296 6.82 -14.15 -7.31
CA GLY A 296 5.58 -13.45 -6.99
C GLY A 296 5.81 -11.97 -6.68
N CYS A 297 4.80 -11.34 -6.07
CA CYS A 297 4.76 -9.90 -5.77
C CYS A 297 5.51 -9.59 -4.48
N GLN A 298 6.48 -8.70 -4.56
CA GLN A 298 7.33 -8.31 -3.43
C GLN A 298 6.78 -7.14 -2.60
N LYS A 299 5.59 -6.62 -2.90
CA LYS A 299 5.08 -5.38 -2.30
C LYS A 299 4.85 -5.47 -0.78
N ASP A 300 4.32 -6.58 -0.29
CA ASP A 300 3.59 -6.59 0.99
C ASP A 300 4.48 -6.61 2.26
N TYR A 301 5.81 -6.66 2.13
CA TYR A 301 6.73 -6.52 3.26
C TYR A 301 6.81 -5.07 3.80
N VAL A 302 6.45 -4.09 2.97
CA VAL A 302 6.59 -2.65 3.28
C VAL A 302 5.86 -2.22 4.56
N TYR A 303 4.88 -2.98 5.03
CA TYR A 303 4.17 -2.68 6.27
C TYR A 303 5.08 -2.79 7.49
N ILE A 304 5.81 -3.88 7.65
CA ILE A 304 6.72 -4.10 8.79
C ILE A 304 8.02 -3.31 8.60
N ASP A 305 8.65 -3.36 7.42
CA ASP A 305 9.84 -2.57 7.13
C ASP A 305 9.58 -1.07 7.36
N GLY A 306 8.47 -0.58 6.83
CA GLY A 306 8.07 0.80 7.00
C GLY A 306 7.75 1.16 8.45
N TYR A 307 7.07 0.27 9.19
CA TYR A 307 6.79 0.45 10.62
C TYR A 307 8.09 0.64 11.41
N LEU A 308 9.06 -0.24 11.23
CA LEU A 308 10.37 -0.15 11.89
C LEU A 308 11.12 1.12 11.47
N LYS A 309 11.12 1.45 10.17
CA LYS A 309 11.74 2.65 9.62
C LYS A 309 11.15 3.94 10.22
N VAL A 310 9.82 4.04 10.29
CA VAL A 310 9.15 5.22 10.86
C VAL A 310 9.38 5.30 12.37
N LYS A 311 9.32 4.19 13.10
CA LYS A 311 9.63 4.15 14.54
C LYS A 311 11.06 4.61 14.83
N LYS A 312 12.02 4.12 14.05
CA LYS A 312 13.42 4.54 14.15
C LYS A 312 13.58 6.05 13.93
N TYR A 313 12.99 6.57 12.85
CA TYR A 313 13.00 8.01 12.56
C TYR A 313 12.45 8.85 13.71
N LEU A 314 11.33 8.43 14.32
CA LEU A 314 10.73 9.14 15.46
C LEU A 314 11.59 9.03 16.73
N ALA A 315 12.22 7.88 16.99
CA ALA A 315 13.11 7.65 18.13
C ALA A 315 14.40 8.49 18.03
N GLU A 316 14.85 8.78 16.81
CA GLU A 316 16.00 9.66 16.52
C GLU A 316 15.64 11.15 16.56
N GLY A 317 14.43 11.51 17.03
CA GLY A 317 13.96 12.89 17.18
C GLY A 317 13.26 13.48 15.97
N GLY A 318 12.97 12.67 14.95
CA GLY A 318 12.19 13.08 13.78
C GLY A 318 10.75 13.50 14.14
N SER A 319 10.21 14.45 13.41
CA SER A 319 8.83 14.91 13.60
C SER A 319 7.85 14.15 12.70
N ILE A 320 6.80 13.60 13.29
CA ILE A 320 5.73 12.98 12.51
C ILE A 320 5.06 13.98 11.55
N ASN A 321 5.01 15.27 11.91
CA ASN A 321 4.42 16.31 11.07
C ASN A 321 5.20 16.47 9.75
N ASP A 322 6.52 16.24 9.75
CA ASP A 322 7.33 16.32 8.53
C ASP A 322 6.86 15.29 7.48
N LEU A 323 6.36 14.15 7.93
CA LEU A 323 5.84 13.09 7.07
C LEU A 323 4.46 13.40 6.48
N TYR A 324 3.79 14.47 6.94
CA TYR A 324 2.48 14.89 6.45
C TYR A 324 2.52 16.00 5.40
N VAL A 325 3.69 16.45 4.95
CA VAL A 325 3.80 17.46 3.89
C VAL A 325 3.24 16.97 2.54
N GLY A 326 3.12 15.67 2.38
CA GLY A 326 2.61 14.98 1.20
C GLY A 326 3.02 13.50 1.22
N LYS A 327 2.90 12.81 0.11
CA LYS A 327 3.29 11.40 -0.04
C LYS A 327 4.78 11.26 -0.33
N ILE A 328 5.60 11.60 0.65
CA ILE A 328 7.08 11.51 0.61
C ILE A 328 7.57 10.32 1.44
N GLY A 329 8.78 9.83 1.17
CA GLY A 329 9.52 8.93 2.05
C GLY A 329 10.39 9.71 3.04
N ILE A 330 10.82 9.09 4.13
CA ILE A 330 11.78 9.66 5.08
C ILE A 330 13.06 10.10 4.37
N GLU A 331 13.50 9.35 3.37
CA GLU A 331 14.68 9.63 2.54
C GLU A 331 14.59 10.91 1.70
N HIS A 332 13.41 11.49 1.59
CA HIS A 332 13.19 12.73 0.82
C HIS A 332 13.18 13.98 1.70
N LEU A 333 13.23 13.83 3.03
CA LEU A 333 13.06 14.93 3.97
C LEU A 333 14.07 16.05 3.79
N ASP A 334 15.34 15.72 3.50
CA ASP A 334 16.39 16.74 3.33
C ASP A 334 16.09 17.60 2.11
N ILE A 335 15.82 17.01 0.94
CA ILE A 335 15.45 17.75 -0.28
C ILE A 335 14.16 18.57 -0.05
N VAL A 336 13.17 17.96 0.63
CA VAL A 336 11.90 18.62 0.91
C VAL A 336 12.08 19.83 1.83
N LYS A 337 12.92 19.76 2.85
CA LYS A 337 13.22 20.86 3.77
C LYS A 337 13.94 22.03 3.10
N GLU A 338 14.73 21.77 2.07
CA GLU A 338 15.41 22.82 1.28
C GLU A 338 14.46 23.57 0.34
N MET A 339 13.28 23.01 0.04
CA MET A 339 12.31 23.63 -0.87
C MET A 339 11.55 24.77 -0.19
N GLN A 340 11.94 26.02 -0.46
CA GLN A 340 11.37 27.24 0.15
C GLN A 340 9.89 27.50 -0.18
N SER A 341 9.35 26.85 -1.21
CA SER A 341 7.98 27.09 -1.72
C SER A 341 6.92 26.15 -1.13
N LEU A 342 7.26 25.30 -0.15
CA LEU A 342 6.33 24.31 0.38
C LEU A 342 5.43 24.87 1.48
N ASN A 343 4.17 24.45 1.42
CA ASN A 343 3.20 24.72 2.48
C ASN A 343 3.41 23.75 3.66
N LYS A 344 3.27 24.26 4.89
CA LYS A 344 3.24 23.41 6.08
C LYS A 344 2.04 22.46 6.01
N PRO A 345 2.14 21.24 6.56
CA PRO A 345 1.01 20.32 6.64
C PRO A 345 -0.18 20.97 7.36
N LYS A 346 -1.31 21.05 6.67
CA LYS A 346 -2.56 21.57 7.21
C LYS A 346 -3.34 20.51 7.99
N TYR A 347 -3.24 19.27 7.54
CA TYR A 347 -4.00 18.15 8.07
C TYR A 347 -3.06 17.12 8.69
N THR A 348 -3.25 16.81 9.97
CA THR A 348 -2.53 15.77 10.70
C THR A 348 -3.49 15.03 11.62
N PRO A 349 -3.32 13.73 11.91
CA PRO A 349 -4.16 13.03 12.86
C PRO A 349 -3.91 13.59 14.27
N LYS A 350 -4.91 14.26 14.82
CA LYS A 350 -4.89 14.78 16.18
C LYS A 350 -5.80 13.93 17.06
N ASN A 351 -5.39 13.68 18.32
CA ASN A 351 -6.21 12.94 19.29
C ASN A 351 -7.62 13.54 19.49
N GLN A 352 -7.80 14.84 19.23
CA GLN A 352 -9.09 15.49 19.35
C GLN A 352 -10.03 15.25 18.16
N THR A 353 -9.49 15.04 16.95
CA THR A 353 -10.29 14.85 15.74
C THR A 353 -10.93 13.46 15.68
N PHE A 354 -10.26 12.45 16.24
CA PHE A 354 -10.76 11.08 16.30
C PHE A 354 -11.51 10.75 17.61
N LYS A 355 -11.68 11.73 18.53
CA LYS A 355 -12.45 11.52 19.76
C LYS A 355 -13.92 11.16 19.50
N SER A 356 -14.50 11.65 18.41
CA SER A 356 -15.86 11.26 18.00
C SER A 356 -15.98 9.77 17.67
N LEU A 357 -14.93 9.15 17.13
CA LEU A 357 -14.86 7.71 16.87
C LEU A 357 -14.50 6.89 18.11
N LEU A 358 -13.78 7.49 19.07
CA LEU A 358 -13.39 6.81 20.31
C LEU A 358 -14.48 6.87 21.39
N SER A 359 -15.55 7.64 21.18
CA SER A 359 -16.66 7.88 22.12
C SER A 359 -17.94 7.09 21.81
N PHE A 360 -17.89 6.10 20.91
CA PHE A 360 -19.02 5.19 20.65
C PHE A 360 -18.80 3.82 21.26
#